data_9685d11878520b3ad0d29f3189d02be4
#
_entry.id   9685d11878520b3ad0d29f3189d02be4
#
_cell.length_a   1.000
_cell.length_b   1.000
_cell.length_c   1.000
_cell.angle_alpha   90.00
_cell.angle_beta   90.00
_cell.angle_gamma   90.00
#
_symmetry.space_group_name_H-M   'P 1'
#
loop_
_entity.id
_entity.type
_entity.pdbx_description
1 polymer ?
#
loop_
_entity_poly.entity_id
_entity_poly.type
_entity_poly.pdbx_seq_one_letter_code
_entity_poly.pdbx_strand_id
1 'polypeptide(L)'
;MGAGRVLDVGCGTGCLALLLADSGREVVGVDPAEASLEVAKSKDGAGRITWVHGDATTVPAVGADLAVMTGNVAQVFLTDDDWTRVLRGIHAALRPGGHLVFETRRPERRAWEDWAANATPVTLDVPGTGSVEQCFELTEVSLPFVSFRFTYRFLTDDTVVTSDSTLRFRSREEVEASLTAAGYQVRDVREAPDRPGREFVFIAQRTGD
;
A
#
# COMPACT_ATOMS: atom_id res chain seq x y z
N MET A 1 7.61 23.92 -4.36
CA MET A 1 7.50 23.28 -5.69
C MET A 1 6.88 21.91 -5.49
N GLY A 2 5.87 21.54 -6.26
CA GLY A 2 5.29 20.19 -6.17
C GLY A 2 6.25 19.13 -6.74
N ALA A 3 6.12 17.86 -6.27
CA ALA A 3 6.88 16.75 -6.83
C ALA A 3 6.60 16.61 -8.33
N GLY A 4 7.65 16.55 -9.15
CA GLY A 4 7.53 16.33 -10.60
C GLY A 4 7.34 14.87 -10.95
N ARG A 5 8.16 13.99 -10.36
CA ARG A 5 8.13 12.54 -10.56
C ARG A 5 7.74 11.82 -9.27
N VAL A 6 6.77 10.92 -9.37
CA VAL A 6 6.24 10.16 -8.23
C VAL A 6 6.36 8.66 -8.49
N LEU A 7 6.82 7.92 -7.48
CA LEU A 7 6.82 6.47 -7.43
C LEU A 7 5.68 5.99 -6.52
N ASP A 8 4.74 5.24 -7.06
CA ASP A 8 3.61 4.63 -6.32
C ASP A 8 3.92 3.15 -6.08
N VAL A 9 4.26 2.80 -4.83
CA VAL A 9 4.68 1.45 -4.42
C VAL A 9 3.48 0.68 -3.88
N GLY A 10 3.18 -0.48 -4.46
CA GLY A 10 1.96 -1.20 -4.21
C GLY A 10 0.77 -0.49 -4.85
N CYS A 11 0.94 -0.06 -6.10
CA CYS A 11 -0.05 0.77 -6.80
C CYS A 11 -1.37 0.05 -7.10
N GLY A 12 -1.42 -1.27 -6.96
CA GLY A 12 -2.61 -2.09 -7.18
C GLY A 12 -3.21 -1.84 -8.56
N THR A 13 -4.50 -1.56 -8.60
CA THR A 13 -5.23 -1.26 -9.84
C THR A 13 -5.03 0.18 -10.34
N GLY A 14 -4.05 0.94 -9.80
CA GLY A 14 -3.58 2.20 -10.33
C GLY A 14 -4.46 3.43 -10.04
N CYS A 15 -5.37 3.39 -9.08
CA CYS A 15 -6.27 4.52 -8.82
C CYS A 15 -5.52 5.80 -8.43
N LEU A 16 -4.56 5.71 -7.48
CA LEU A 16 -3.76 6.86 -7.08
C LEU A 16 -2.81 7.30 -8.19
N ALA A 17 -2.15 6.35 -8.87
CA ALA A 17 -1.25 6.63 -9.97
C ALA A 17 -1.92 7.45 -11.08
N LEU A 18 -3.16 7.11 -11.44
CA LEU A 18 -3.95 7.87 -12.42
C LEU A 18 -4.28 9.28 -11.95
N LEU A 19 -4.73 9.45 -10.71
CA LEU A 19 -5.01 10.77 -10.13
C LEU A 19 -3.76 11.67 -10.12
N LEU A 20 -2.60 11.10 -9.80
CA LEU A 20 -1.32 11.82 -9.84
C LEU A 20 -0.94 12.21 -11.28
N ALA A 21 -1.09 11.31 -12.25
CA ALA A 21 -0.83 11.60 -13.65
C ALA A 21 -1.79 12.67 -14.21
N ASP A 22 -3.06 12.66 -13.83
CA ASP A 22 -4.04 13.69 -14.19
C ASP A 22 -3.67 15.06 -13.62
N SER A 23 -2.98 15.09 -12.49
CA SER A 23 -2.44 16.35 -11.91
C SER A 23 -1.14 16.84 -12.59
N GLY A 24 -0.72 16.21 -13.68
CA GLY A 24 0.47 16.58 -14.46
C GLY A 24 1.79 16.04 -13.90
N ARG A 25 1.74 14.95 -13.08
CA ARG A 25 2.95 14.29 -12.55
C ARG A 25 3.42 13.21 -13.51
N GLU A 26 4.74 13.01 -13.57
CA GLU A 26 5.32 11.81 -14.13
C GLU A 26 5.23 10.68 -13.08
N VAL A 27 4.55 9.58 -13.41
CA VAL A 27 4.25 8.54 -12.43
C VAL A 27 4.84 7.20 -12.85
N VAL A 28 5.48 6.53 -11.90
CA VAL A 28 5.89 5.12 -12.00
C VAL A 28 5.08 4.35 -10.96
N GLY A 29 4.26 3.41 -11.38
CA GLY A 29 3.52 2.50 -10.50
C GLY A 29 4.18 1.13 -10.48
N VAL A 30 4.43 0.58 -9.28
CA VAL A 30 4.98 -0.76 -9.10
C VAL A 30 4.06 -1.61 -8.24
N ASP A 31 3.76 -2.83 -8.68
CA ASP A 31 2.96 -3.80 -7.93
C ASP A 31 3.38 -5.24 -8.28
N PRO A 32 3.46 -6.16 -7.30
CA PRO A 32 3.80 -7.55 -7.56
C PRO A 32 2.63 -8.36 -8.15
N ALA A 33 1.38 -7.85 -8.07
CA ALA A 33 0.20 -8.53 -8.58
C ALA A 33 -0.04 -8.17 -10.06
N GLU A 34 0.37 -9.05 -10.98
CA GLU A 34 0.22 -8.84 -12.42
C GLU A 34 -1.23 -8.56 -12.83
N ALA A 35 -2.19 -9.31 -12.25
CA ALA A 35 -3.62 -9.10 -12.52
C ALA A 35 -4.10 -7.69 -12.10
N SER A 36 -3.56 -7.12 -11.01
CA SER A 36 -3.85 -5.73 -10.62
C SER A 36 -3.31 -4.74 -11.64
N LEU A 37 -2.09 -4.98 -12.14
CA LEU A 37 -1.48 -4.13 -13.17
C LEU A 37 -2.21 -4.23 -14.52
N GLU A 38 -2.76 -5.39 -14.87
CA GLU A 38 -3.59 -5.52 -16.09
C GLU A 38 -4.84 -4.65 -15.97
N VAL A 39 -5.52 -4.67 -14.82
CA VAL A 39 -6.64 -3.76 -14.56
C VAL A 39 -6.19 -2.30 -14.60
N ALA A 40 -5.03 -1.97 -14.00
CA ALA A 40 -4.50 -0.60 -14.03
C ALA A 40 -4.25 -0.13 -15.47
N LYS A 41 -3.62 -0.96 -16.30
CA LYS A 41 -3.29 -0.67 -17.71
C LYS A 41 -4.52 -0.55 -18.60
N SER A 42 -5.64 -1.19 -18.24
CA SER A 42 -6.90 -1.12 -19.00
C SER A 42 -7.68 0.17 -18.80
N LYS A 43 -7.33 0.98 -17.82
CA LYS A 43 -8.04 2.24 -17.50
C LYS A 43 -7.65 3.38 -18.43
N ASP A 44 -8.58 4.30 -18.64
CA ASP A 44 -8.32 5.51 -19.43
C ASP A 44 -7.18 6.33 -18.78
N GLY A 45 -6.27 6.81 -19.64
CA GLY A 45 -5.10 7.58 -19.20
C GLY A 45 -3.91 6.75 -18.70
N ALA A 46 -4.03 5.42 -18.61
CA ALA A 46 -2.97 4.53 -18.13
C ALA A 46 -1.69 4.57 -18.98
N GLY A 47 -1.78 4.91 -20.27
CA GLY A 47 -0.63 5.05 -21.17
C GLY A 47 0.34 6.18 -20.81
N ARG A 48 -0.02 7.06 -19.87
CA ARG A 48 0.85 8.14 -19.35
C ARG A 48 1.71 7.70 -18.16
N ILE A 49 1.50 6.47 -17.66
CA ILE A 49 2.14 5.94 -16.45
C ILE A 49 3.10 4.83 -16.86
N THR A 50 4.27 4.79 -16.25
CA THR A 50 5.18 3.66 -16.35
C THR A 50 4.79 2.60 -15.33
N TRP A 51 4.33 1.44 -15.81
CA TRP A 51 3.95 0.31 -14.95
C TRP A 51 5.09 -0.70 -14.83
N VAL A 52 5.44 -1.06 -13.62
CA VAL A 52 6.50 -2.04 -13.29
C VAL A 52 5.87 -3.22 -12.56
N HIS A 53 6.01 -4.42 -13.12
CA HIS A 53 5.64 -5.65 -12.42
C HIS A 53 6.80 -6.06 -11.50
N GLY A 54 6.56 -6.04 -10.20
CA GLY A 54 7.55 -6.32 -9.17
C GLY A 54 7.29 -5.57 -7.88
N ASP A 55 8.31 -5.40 -7.08
CA ASP A 55 8.28 -4.63 -5.83
C ASP A 55 9.30 -3.47 -5.86
N ALA A 56 9.41 -2.75 -4.76
CA ALA A 56 10.33 -1.61 -4.66
C ALA A 56 11.81 -1.98 -4.88
N THR A 57 12.18 -3.27 -4.78
CA THR A 57 13.57 -3.72 -5.01
C THR A 57 13.90 -3.90 -6.49
N THR A 58 12.88 -3.96 -7.35
CA THR A 58 13.01 -4.13 -8.79
C THR A 58 12.92 -2.81 -9.56
N VAL A 59 12.49 -1.72 -8.89
CA VAL A 59 12.39 -0.40 -9.52
C VAL A 59 13.79 0.16 -9.77
N PRO A 60 14.10 0.59 -11.01
CA PRO A 60 15.38 1.25 -11.28
C PRO A 60 15.45 2.60 -10.57
N ALA A 61 16.66 3.18 -10.49
CA ALA A 61 16.86 4.52 -9.93
C ALA A 61 16.19 5.58 -10.81
N VAL A 62 14.91 5.81 -10.59
CA VAL A 62 14.09 6.75 -11.40
C VAL A 62 14.28 8.20 -10.98
N GLY A 63 14.96 8.49 -9.88
CA GLY A 63 15.18 9.83 -9.37
C GLY A 63 13.87 10.52 -8.96
N ALA A 64 12.95 9.79 -8.34
CA ALA A 64 11.67 10.32 -7.93
C ALA A 64 11.79 11.42 -6.85
N ASP A 65 10.95 12.44 -6.95
CA ASP A 65 10.83 13.49 -5.91
C ASP A 65 10.07 12.98 -4.69
N LEU A 66 9.11 12.09 -4.95
CA LEU A 66 8.20 11.52 -3.95
C LEU A 66 7.99 10.03 -4.25
N ALA A 67 8.08 9.21 -3.22
CA ALA A 67 7.54 7.86 -3.22
C ALA A 67 6.36 7.78 -2.25
N VAL A 68 5.33 7.04 -2.61
CA VAL A 68 4.17 6.81 -1.76
C VAL A 68 3.90 5.31 -1.62
N MET A 69 3.40 4.90 -0.44
CA MET A 69 2.80 3.58 -0.20
C MET A 69 1.46 3.82 0.49
N THR A 70 0.37 3.70 -0.25
CA THR A 70 -0.99 3.93 0.25
C THR A 70 -1.78 2.63 0.36
N GLY A 71 -2.88 2.65 1.12
CA GLY A 71 -3.66 1.43 1.37
C GLY A 71 -3.01 0.50 2.41
N ASN A 72 -2.16 1.06 3.28
CA ASN A 72 -1.43 0.31 4.31
C ASN A 72 -0.46 -0.77 3.76
N VAL A 73 0.10 -0.53 2.57
CA VAL A 73 1.10 -1.40 1.93
C VAL A 73 2.28 -1.69 2.87
N ALA A 74 2.68 -0.75 3.74
CA ALA A 74 3.75 -0.97 4.72
C ALA A 74 3.50 -2.18 5.64
N GLN A 75 2.25 -2.59 5.85
CA GLN A 75 1.89 -3.69 6.74
C GLN A 75 1.98 -5.08 6.09
N VAL A 76 2.08 -5.19 4.76
CA VAL A 76 2.21 -6.49 4.07
C VAL A 76 3.61 -7.10 4.20
N PHE A 77 4.61 -6.29 4.56
CA PHE A 77 5.98 -6.76 4.78
C PHE A 77 6.12 -7.39 6.17
N LEU A 78 6.03 -8.71 6.23
CA LEU A 78 5.93 -9.45 7.50
C LEU A 78 7.27 -9.56 8.22
N THR A 79 8.39 -9.67 7.49
CA THR A 79 9.73 -9.77 8.08
C THR A 79 10.44 -8.40 8.11
N ASP A 80 11.42 -8.26 9.01
CA ASP A 80 12.25 -7.05 9.07
C ASP A 80 13.19 -6.96 7.85
N ASP A 81 13.60 -8.11 7.30
CA ASP A 81 14.44 -8.18 6.11
C ASP A 81 13.68 -7.68 4.87
N ASP A 82 12.42 -8.10 4.66
CA ASP A 82 11.60 -7.62 3.55
C ASP A 82 11.33 -6.12 3.68
N TRP A 83 10.96 -5.69 4.87
CA TRP A 83 10.72 -4.27 5.16
C TRP A 83 11.99 -3.42 4.87
N THR A 84 13.14 -3.89 5.34
CA THR A 84 14.43 -3.19 5.12
C THR A 84 14.80 -3.16 3.65
N ARG A 85 14.58 -4.27 2.90
CA ARG A 85 14.84 -4.31 1.46
C ARG A 85 13.98 -3.32 0.70
N VAL A 86 12.70 -3.25 1.03
CA VAL A 86 11.77 -2.30 0.39
C VAL A 86 12.16 -0.86 0.69
N LEU A 87 12.47 -0.51 1.95
CA LEU A 87 12.91 0.83 2.31
C LEU A 87 14.19 1.23 1.55
N ARG A 88 15.16 0.32 1.40
CA ARG A 88 16.38 0.56 0.63
C ARG A 88 16.11 0.69 -0.87
N GLY A 89 15.21 -0.12 -1.42
CA GLY A 89 14.79 -0.02 -2.82
C GLY A 89 14.16 1.33 -3.12
N ILE A 90 13.24 1.79 -2.28
CA ILE A 90 12.63 3.12 -2.40
C ILE A 90 13.68 4.22 -2.22
N HIS A 91 14.61 4.07 -1.26
CA HIS A 91 15.70 5.01 -1.08
C HIS A 91 16.53 5.17 -2.35
N ALA A 92 16.90 4.07 -3.01
CA ALA A 92 17.64 4.10 -4.27
C ALA A 92 16.86 4.74 -5.42
N ALA A 93 15.54 4.56 -5.45
CA ALA A 93 14.66 5.12 -6.48
C ALA A 93 14.38 6.62 -6.30
N LEU A 94 14.47 7.16 -5.08
CA LEU A 94 14.31 8.58 -4.79
C LEU A 94 15.58 9.35 -5.19
N ARG A 95 15.46 10.62 -5.58
CA ARG A 95 16.61 11.53 -5.65
C ARG A 95 17.10 11.94 -4.26
N PRO A 96 18.34 12.42 -4.08
CA PRO A 96 18.77 13.05 -2.83
C PRO A 96 17.78 14.14 -2.39
N GLY A 97 17.35 14.11 -1.13
CA GLY A 97 16.35 15.02 -0.60
C GLY A 97 14.90 14.72 -1.01
N GLY A 98 14.66 13.66 -1.79
CA GLY A 98 13.30 13.18 -2.10
C GLY A 98 12.60 12.63 -0.86
N HIS A 99 11.28 12.46 -0.93
CA HIS A 99 10.47 12.09 0.22
C HIS A 99 9.78 10.74 0.01
N LEU A 100 9.66 9.98 1.08
CA LEU A 100 8.78 8.82 1.20
C LEU A 100 7.62 9.18 2.12
N VAL A 101 6.39 8.94 1.65
CA VAL A 101 5.15 9.13 2.42
C VAL A 101 4.35 7.85 2.42
N PHE A 102 3.96 7.38 3.58
CA PHE A 102 3.13 6.18 3.73
C PHE A 102 2.35 6.21 5.03
N GLU A 103 1.27 5.44 5.07
CA GLU A 103 0.53 5.23 6.30
C GLU A 103 0.67 3.80 6.82
N THR A 104 0.43 3.66 8.13
CA THR A 104 0.30 2.37 8.81
C THR A 104 -0.67 2.50 9.98
N ARG A 105 -1.46 1.46 10.24
CA ARG A 105 -2.41 1.47 11.36
C ARG A 105 -1.69 1.45 12.69
N ARG A 106 -2.24 2.18 13.65
CA ARG A 106 -1.75 2.20 15.04
C ARG A 106 -2.07 0.86 15.72
N PRO A 107 -1.07 0.11 16.23
CA PRO A 107 -1.32 -1.17 16.91
C PRO A 107 -2.26 -1.03 18.11
N GLU A 108 -2.13 0.05 18.87
CA GLU A 108 -2.92 0.34 20.07
C GLU A 108 -4.42 0.55 19.77
N ARG A 109 -4.78 0.84 18.50
CA ARG A 109 -6.18 0.98 18.07
C ARG A 109 -6.86 -0.34 17.75
N ARG A 110 -6.11 -1.43 17.67
CA ARG A 110 -6.63 -2.79 17.48
C ARG A 110 -7.69 -2.86 16.37
N ALA A 111 -7.37 -2.28 15.21
CA ALA A 111 -8.33 -2.14 14.09
C ALA A 111 -9.02 -3.45 13.70
N TRP A 112 -8.38 -4.61 13.96
CA TRP A 112 -8.95 -5.93 13.72
C TRP A 112 -10.18 -6.25 14.57
N GLU A 113 -10.37 -5.61 15.73
CA GLU A 113 -11.59 -5.76 16.53
C GLU A 113 -12.78 -5.09 15.84
N ASP A 114 -12.57 -3.89 15.28
CA ASP A 114 -13.59 -3.20 14.48
C ASP A 114 -13.94 -4.03 13.23
N TRP A 115 -12.93 -4.64 12.57
CA TRP A 115 -13.17 -5.48 11.38
C TRP A 115 -14.02 -6.69 11.73
N ALA A 116 -13.69 -7.40 12.82
CA ALA A 116 -14.43 -8.55 13.28
C ALA A 116 -15.87 -8.18 13.72
N ALA A 117 -16.04 -7.07 14.45
CA ALA A 117 -17.33 -6.60 14.91
C ALA A 117 -18.29 -6.20 13.76
N ASN A 118 -17.71 -5.75 12.62
CA ASN A 118 -18.46 -5.31 11.44
C ASN A 118 -18.43 -6.34 10.30
N ALA A 119 -18.02 -7.58 10.57
CA ALA A 119 -17.88 -8.66 9.59
C ALA A 119 -19.24 -9.25 9.18
N THR A 120 -20.09 -8.44 8.55
CA THR A 120 -21.35 -8.90 7.96
C THR A 120 -21.14 -9.18 6.47
N PRO A 121 -21.74 -10.25 5.92
CA PRO A 121 -21.71 -10.49 4.48
C PRO A 121 -22.28 -9.31 3.71
N VAL A 122 -21.62 -8.92 2.63
CA VAL A 122 -22.04 -7.84 1.75
C VAL A 122 -22.19 -8.38 0.34
N THR A 123 -23.31 -8.07 -0.31
CA THR A 123 -23.52 -8.39 -1.73
C THR A 123 -23.15 -7.18 -2.57
N LEU A 124 -22.27 -7.38 -3.54
CA LEU A 124 -21.78 -6.37 -4.47
C LEU A 124 -22.21 -6.76 -5.89
N ASP A 125 -22.78 -5.81 -6.63
CA ASP A 125 -23.02 -5.99 -8.06
C ASP A 125 -21.80 -5.54 -8.85
N VAL A 126 -21.11 -6.52 -9.49
CA VAL A 126 -19.88 -6.30 -10.25
C VAL A 126 -20.20 -6.27 -11.74
N PRO A 127 -19.97 -5.14 -12.45
CA PRO A 127 -20.24 -5.03 -13.88
C PRO A 127 -19.55 -6.15 -14.68
N GLY A 128 -20.31 -6.86 -15.51
CA GLY A 128 -19.81 -7.96 -16.34
C GLY A 128 -19.63 -9.30 -15.62
N THR A 129 -19.78 -9.33 -14.29
CA THR A 129 -19.62 -10.54 -13.47
C THR A 129 -20.94 -10.96 -12.79
N GLY A 130 -21.78 -9.98 -12.41
CA GLY A 130 -23.00 -10.20 -11.66
C GLY A 130 -22.84 -9.96 -10.17
N SER A 131 -23.75 -10.49 -9.37
CA SER A 131 -23.74 -10.31 -7.91
C SER A 131 -22.72 -11.25 -7.25
N VAL A 132 -21.90 -10.68 -6.36
CA VAL A 132 -20.86 -11.38 -5.60
C VAL A 132 -21.09 -11.13 -4.11
N GLU A 133 -21.23 -12.19 -3.34
CA GLU A 133 -21.27 -12.13 -1.89
C GLU A 133 -19.84 -12.13 -1.35
N GLN A 134 -19.49 -11.15 -0.52
CA GLN A 134 -18.21 -11.02 0.15
C GLN A 134 -18.40 -11.25 1.64
N CYS A 135 -17.62 -12.18 2.20
CA CYS A 135 -17.54 -12.43 3.63
C CYS A 135 -16.12 -12.17 4.13
N PHE A 136 -16.02 -11.60 5.32
CA PHE A 136 -14.75 -11.39 6.03
C PHE A 136 -14.69 -12.29 7.26
N GLU A 137 -13.52 -12.86 7.52
CA GLU A 137 -13.23 -13.65 8.72
C GLU A 137 -11.87 -13.25 9.29
N LEU A 138 -11.84 -12.88 10.58
CA LEU A 138 -10.60 -12.72 11.33
C LEU A 138 -10.11 -14.12 11.72
N THR A 139 -9.00 -14.59 11.15
CA THR A 139 -8.55 -15.98 11.32
C THR A 139 -7.55 -16.13 12.46
N GLU A 140 -6.69 -15.13 12.69
CA GLU A 140 -5.70 -15.19 13.78
C GLU A 140 -5.26 -13.81 14.23
N VAL A 141 -5.05 -13.65 15.54
CA VAL A 141 -4.39 -12.46 16.15
C VAL A 141 -3.24 -12.96 17.00
N SER A 142 -2.03 -12.88 16.47
CA SER A 142 -0.78 -13.23 17.13
C SER A 142 0.20 -12.07 16.98
N LEU A 143 0.02 -11.02 17.79
CA LEU A 143 0.77 -9.78 17.64
C LEU A 143 2.27 -10.00 17.55
N PRO A 144 2.96 -9.28 16.64
CA PRO A 144 2.47 -8.17 15.83
C PRO A 144 1.70 -8.55 14.56
N PHE A 145 1.32 -9.81 14.38
CA PHE A 145 0.64 -10.30 13.17
C PHE A 145 -0.86 -10.46 13.40
N VAL A 146 -1.62 -10.07 12.37
CA VAL A 146 -3.07 -10.26 12.30
C VAL A 146 -3.42 -10.84 10.95
N SER A 147 -4.07 -11.99 10.95
CA SER A 147 -4.46 -12.72 9.73
C SER A 147 -5.98 -12.71 9.57
N PHE A 148 -6.42 -12.61 8.34
CA PHE A 148 -7.83 -12.61 7.98
C PHE A 148 -8.04 -13.22 6.59
N ARG A 149 -9.27 -13.63 6.33
CA ARG A 149 -9.73 -14.19 5.06
C ARG A 149 -10.90 -13.40 4.51
N PHE A 150 -10.85 -13.10 3.22
CA PHE A 150 -12.02 -12.78 2.43
C PHE A 150 -12.48 -13.99 1.64
N THR A 151 -13.79 -14.25 1.64
CA THR A 151 -14.45 -15.24 0.80
C THR A 151 -15.39 -14.51 -0.15
N TYR A 152 -15.25 -14.75 -1.44
CA TYR A 152 -16.09 -14.23 -2.50
C TYR A 152 -16.88 -15.36 -3.11
N ARG A 153 -18.22 -15.28 -3.10
CA ARG A 153 -19.10 -16.23 -3.75
C ARG A 153 -19.80 -15.56 -4.91
N PHE A 154 -19.55 -16.03 -6.10
CA PHE A 154 -20.18 -15.55 -7.33
C PHE A 154 -21.57 -16.18 -7.44
N LEU A 155 -22.63 -15.38 -7.33
CA LEU A 155 -24.00 -15.88 -7.28
C LEU A 155 -24.53 -16.37 -8.65
N THR A 156 -23.79 -16.13 -9.73
CA THR A 156 -24.11 -16.58 -11.09
C THR A 156 -23.85 -18.05 -11.32
N ASP A 157 -22.82 -18.61 -10.69
CA ASP A 157 -22.35 -20.00 -10.91
C ASP A 157 -21.92 -20.72 -9.64
N ASP A 158 -22.15 -20.11 -8.47
CA ASP A 158 -21.73 -20.59 -7.14
C ASP A 158 -20.22 -20.78 -6.97
N THR A 159 -19.39 -20.22 -7.88
CA THR A 159 -17.94 -20.23 -7.70
C THR A 159 -17.52 -19.52 -6.42
N VAL A 160 -16.59 -20.12 -5.68
CA VAL A 160 -16.05 -19.55 -4.43
C VAL A 160 -14.55 -19.32 -4.59
N VAL A 161 -14.12 -18.09 -4.28
CA VAL A 161 -12.71 -17.68 -4.24
C VAL A 161 -12.37 -17.17 -2.85
N THR A 162 -11.23 -17.59 -2.30
CA THR A 162 -10.73 -17.11 -1.01
C THR A 162 -9.45 -16.33 -1.18
N SER A 163 -9.26 -15.32 -0.33
CA SER A 163 -8.04 -14.52 -0.25
C SER A 163 -7.61 -14.43 1.21
N ASP A 164 -6.49 -15.07 1.53
CA ASP A 164 -5.87 -15.00 2.85
C ASP A 164 -4.84 -13.87 2.89
N SER A 165 -4.84 -13.12 3.98
CA SER A 165 -3.91 -12.01 4.19
C SER A 165 -3.41 -12.00 5.62
N THR A 166 -2.14 -11.65 5.79
CA THR A 166 -1.55 -11.35 7.09
C THR A 166 -0.93 -9.98 7.05
N LEU A 167 -1.18 -9.16 8.07
CA LEU A 167 -0.59 -7.85 8.23
C LEU A 167 0.27 -7.80 9.48
N ARG A 168 1.39 -7.09 9.40
CA ARG A 168 2.23 -6.80 10.57
C ARG A 168 1.97 -5.38 11.07
N PHE A 169 1.64 -5.29 12.34
CA PHE A 169 1.40 -4.02 13.05
C PHE A 169 2.68 -3.62 13.78
N ARG A 170 3.46 -2.73 13.17
CA ARG A 170 4.66 -2.15 13.79
C ARG A 170 4.31 -0.94 14.64
N SER A 171 4.98 -0.76 15.77
CA SER A 171 4.86 0.46 16.56
C SER A 171 5.46 1.66 15.82
N ARG A 172 5.13 2.85 16.27
CA ARG A 172 5.72 4.09 15.73
C ARG A 172 7.24 4.07 15.84
N GLU A 173 7.76 3.66 16.99
CA GLU A 173 9.18 3.62 17.29
C GLU A 173 9.93 2.61 16.39
N GLU A 174 9.33 1.43 16.12
CA GLU A 174 9.89 0.45 15.20
C GLU A 174 10.00 1.00 13.77
N VAL A 175 8.96 1.71 13.31
CA VAL A 175 8.95 2.34 11.99
C VAL A 175 9.99 3.47 11.91
N GLU A 176 10.05 4.37 12.89
CA GLU A 176 11.03 5.47 12.93
C GLU A 176 12.48 4.93 12.97
N ALA A 177 12.74 3.89 13.75
CA ALA A 177 14.06 3.24 13.81
C ALA A 177 14.44 2.61 12.46
N SER A 178 13.51 1.91 11.80
CA SER A 178 13.74 1.29 10.50
C SER A 178 14.00 2.31 9.39
N LEU A 179 13.27 3.43 9.39
CA LEU A 179 13.50 4.54 8.46
C LEU A 179 14.89 5.15 8.64
N THR A 180 15.30 5.41 9.90
CA THR A 180 16.62 5.94 10.22
C THR A 180 17.72 4.99 9.76
N ALA A 181 17.59 3.68 10.03
CA ALA A 181 18.55 2.66 9.61
C ALA A 181 18.63 2.50 8.07
N ALA A 182 17.58 2.87 7.36
CA ALA A 182 17.53 2.84 5.89
C ALA A 182 17.96 4.17 5.22
N GLY A 183 18.47 5.15 5.98
CA GLY A 183 18.98 6.41 5.44
C GLY A 183 17.94 7.50 5.23
N TYR A 184 16.86 7.45 6.00
CA TYR A 184 15.84 8.51 5.98
C TYR A 184 15.89 9.33 7.26
N GLN A 185 15.50 10.62 7.14
CA GLN A 185 15.16 11.46 8.26
C GLN A 185 13.64 11.60 8.33
N VAL A 186 13.02 11.15 9.41
CA VAL A 186 11.59 11.40 9.67
C VAL A 186 11.39 12.90 9.87
N ARG A 187 10.61 13.52 8.99
CA ARG A 187 10.31 14.95 9.01
C ARG A 187 9.05 15.26 9.80
N ASP A 188 8.07 14.37 9.70
CA ASP A 188 6.80 14.54 10.37
C ASP A 188 6.08 13.18 10.50
N VAL A 189 5.22 13.06 11.51
CA VAL A 189 4.30 11.93 11.67
C VAL A 189 2.93 12.51 11.99
N ARG A 190 2.01 12.38 11.04
CA ARG A 190 0.66 12.95 11.11
C ARG A 190 -0.39 11.88 11.34
N GLU A 191 -1.60 12.34 11.54
CA GLU A 191 -2.80 11.52 11.45
C GLU A 191 -3.38 11.56 10.03
N ALA A 192 -4.04 10.48 9.61
CA ALA A 192 -4.83 10.48 8.39
C ALA A 192 -6.09 11.36 8.60
N PRO A 193 -6.32 12.41 7.78
CA PRO A 193 -7.41 13.35 8.01
C PRO A 193 -8.81 12.71 7.95
N ASP A 194 -8.96 11.66 7.14
CA ASP A 194 -10.20 10.89 6.96
C ASP A 194 -10.39 9.81 8.04
N ARG A 195 -9.34 9.51 8.80
CA ARG A 195 -9.31 8.47 9.85
C ARG A 195 -8.54 8.93 11.09
N PRO A 196 -8.96 10.03 11.74
CA PRO A 196 -8.20 10.63 12.84
C PRO A 196 -7.99 9.62 13.98
N GLY A 197 -6.75 9.58 14.48
CA GLY A 197 -6.32 8.70 15.56
C GLY A 197 -6.21 7.22 15.23
N ARG A 198 -6.47 6.79 13.98
CA ARG A 198 -6.43 5.37 13.59
C ARG A 198 -5.12 4.95 12.93
N GLU A 199 -4.42 5.89 12.30
CA GLU A 199 -3.21 5.64 11.53
C GLU A 199 -2.13 6.66 11.83
N PHE A 200 -0.88 6.27 11.58
CA PHE A 200 0.25 7.17 11.44
C PHE A 200 0.51 7.40 9.95
N VAL A 201 0.69 8.65 9.55
CA VAL A 201 1.18 9.02 8.23
C VAL A 201 2.62 9.53 8.39
N PHE A 202 3.58 8.73 7.96
CA PHE A 202 5.00 9.07 8.03
C PHE A 202 5.40 9.90 6.82
N ILE A 203 6.12 10.99 7.06
CA ILE A 203 6.78 11.81 6.04
C ILE A 203 8.27 11.74 6.32
N ALA A 204 8.99 10.98 5.51
CA ALA A 204 10.41 10.75 5.65
C ALA A 204 11.18 11.29 4.45
N GLN A 205 12.32 11.91 4.67
CA GLN A 205 13.16 12.46 3.62
C GLN A 205 14.41 11.60 3.47
N ARG A 206 14.75 11.22 2.20
CA ARG A 206 16.04 10.63 1.89
C ARG A 206 17.17 11.60 2.30
N THR A 207 18.06 11.15 3.19
CA THR A 207 19.28 11.90 3.50
C THR A 207 20.24 11.83 2.31
N GLY A 208 21.03 12.88 2.10
CA GLY A 208 22.12 12.84 1.14
C GLY A 208 23.21 11.89 1.60
N ASP A 209 23.85 11.24 0.66
CA ASP A 209 25.11 10.53 0.91
C ASP A 209 26.20 11.51 1.30
#